data_63ed6b307bdeded21c711f93c3268070
#
_entry.id   63ed6b307bdeded21c711f93c3268070
#
_cell.length_a   1.000
_cell.length_b   1.000
_cell.length_c   1.000
_cell.angle_alpha   90.00
_cell.angle_beta   90.00
_cell.angle_gamma   90.00
#
_symmetry.space_group_name_H-M   'P 1'
#
loop_
_entity.id
_entity.type
_entity.pdbx_description
1 polymer ?
#
loop_
_entity_poly.entity_id
_entity_poly.type
_entity_poly.pdbx_seq_one_letter_code
_entity_poly.pdbx_strand_id
1 'polypeptide(L)'
;MNSARSLFALVFVAICAIIAATGIALRPAPDGGGLPDAPRAPPTTWPDYSVGGAGFVTPALPDGDLIAYGYRLLAETFALIGPEVGAPALRFTGNNLACRNCHLDVGTSRAGLPLVGAFKTFPKFSERDQRVISLIDRINECMTRSMNGHPLPVDSREMAGFVAFLRYIGEPAPIYAQPAEAAPLPADANRGAEVYVKVCAACHGPDGLGKRNGAVGDARGYEFPPLWGPDSFNDAAGMDRYFRIVGFVRRNMPRGVDPQHPVLSLQQAWDVSAYVIAQPRPHHDMAR
;
A
#
# COMPACT_ATOMS: atom_id res chain seq x y z
N MET A 1 28.06 27.80 -43.29
CA MET A 1 26.94 27.18 -42.50
C MET A 1 25.97 26.37 -43.37
N ASN A 2 26.34 25.89 -44.57
CA ASN A 2 25.41 25.21 -45.51
C ASN A 2 25.73 23.73 -45.79
N SER A 3 26.81 23.16 -45.25
CA SER A 3 27.21 21.76 -45.55
C SER A 3 26.53 20.70 -44.71
N ALA A 4 26.12 21.01 -43.46
CA ALA A 4 25.50 20.05 -42.58
C ALA A 4 24.02 19.71 -42.93
N ARG A 5 23.30 20.68 -43.51
CA ARG A 5 21.89 20.45 -43.92
C ARG A 5 21.77 19.56 -45.17
N SER A 6 22.74 19.64 -46.08
CA SER A 6 22.76 18.80 -47.30
C SER A 6 23.11 17.33 -46.99
N LEU A 7 23.90 17.05 -45.97
CA LEU A 7 24.27 15.69 -45.61
C LEU A 7 23.10 14.95 -44.94
N PHE A 8 22.28 15.63 -44.10
CA PHE A 8 21.10 15.05 -43.49
C PHE A 8 20.00 14.68 -44.48
N ALA A 9 19.80 15.53 -45.49
CA ALA A 9 18.80 15.27 -46.54
C ALA A 9 19.20 14.07 -47.41
N LEU A 10 20.48 13.91 -47.74
CA LEU A 10 20.97 12.77 -48.53
C LEU A 10 20.90 11.44 -47.80
N VAL A 11 21.15 11.43 -46.48
CA VAL A 11 21.05 10.22 -45.65
C VAL A 11 19.59 9.78 -45.51
N PHE A 12 18.65 10.73 -45.36
CA PHE A 12 17.23 10.40 -45.24
C PHE A 12 16.64 9.82 -46.54
N VAL A 13 17.05 10.35 -47.68
CA VAL A 13 16.63 9.84 -49.01
C VAL A 13 17.22 8.45 -49.26
N ALA A 14 18.47 8.20 -48.86
CA ALA A 14 19.09 6.87 -48.99
C ALA A 14 18.42 5.79 -48.15
N ILE A 15 18.02 6.13 -46.93
CA ILE A 15 17.30 5.19 -46.01
C ILE A 15 15.91 4.86 -46.58
N CYS A 16 15.17 5.84 -47.07
CA CYS A 16 13.87 5.62 -47.71
C CYS A 16 13.99 4.77 -49.00
N ALA A 17 15.05 4.94 -49.79
CA ALA A 17 15.27 4.15 -51.00
C ALA A 17 15.64 2.69 -50.71
N ILE A 18 16.36 2.40 -49.63
CA ILE A 18 16.73 1.04 -49.22
C ILE A 18 15.49 0.29 -48.74
N ILE A 19 14.56 0.95 -48.04
CA ILE A 19 13.30 0.33 -47.59
C ILE A 19 12.39 -0.01 -48.79
N ALA A 20 12.39 0.80 -49.81
CA ALA A 20 11.61 0.55 -51.03
C ALA A 20 12.21 -0.58 -51.91
N ALA A 21 13.54 -0.77 -51.90
CA ALA A 21 14.21 -1.76 -52.72
C ALA A 21 14.21 -3.18 -52.11
N THR A 22 14.02 -3.33 -50.80
CA THR A 22 14.09 -4.63 -50.15
C THR A 22 12.75 -5.37 -50.10
N GLY A 23 11.66 -4.79 -50.62
CA GLY A 23 10.36 -5.46 -50.68
C GLY A 23 9.82 -5.96 -49.32
N ILE A 24 10.31 -5.37 -48.21
CA ILE A 24 9.75 -5.63 -46.89
C ILE A 24 8.39 -4.94 -46.87
N ALA A 25 7.37 -5.66 -47.32
CA ALA A 25 6.01 -5.28 -47.03
C ALA A 25 5.86 -5.26 -45.49
N LEU A 26 5.65 -4.07 -44.92
CA LEU A 26 5.16 -3.95 -43.57
C LEU A 26 3.85 -4.75 -43.56
N ARG A 27 3.92 -5.97 -43.06
CA ARG A 27 2.70 -6.73 -42.79
C ARG A 27 1.86 -5.85 -41.85
N PRO A 28 0.59 -5.58 -42.16
CA PRO A 28 -0.30 -4.97 -41.21
C PRO A 28 -0.22 -5.85 -39.95
N ALA A 29 -0.15 -5.19 -38.79
CA ALA A 29 -0.26 -5.90 -37.52
C ALA A 29 -1.50 -6.81 -37.61
N PRO A 30 -1.43 -8.07 -37.20
CA PRO A 30 -2.60 -8.92 -37.21
C PRO A 30 -3.69 -8.23 -36.43
N ASP A 31 -4.84 -8.06 -37.09
CA ASP A 31 -6.02 -7.43 -36.53
C ASP A 31 -6.28 -7.97 -35.14
N GLY A 32 -6.29 -7.10 -34.14
CA GLY A 32 -7.04 -7.23 -32.90
C GLY A 32 -6.85 -8.53 -32.11
N GLY A 33 -5.69 -9.13 -32.14
CA GLY A 33 -5.33 -10.14 -31.14
C GLY A 33 -5.21 -9.42 -29.80
N GLY A 34 -6.31 -9.32 -29.06
CA GLY A 34 -6.27 -8.96 -27.66
C GLY A 34 -5.16 -9.78 -27.00
N LEU A 35 -4.35 -9.14 -26.15
CA LEU A 35 -3.41 -9.87 -25.30
C LEU A 35 -4.18 -11.09 -24.77
N PRO A 36 -3.62 -12.32 -24.90
CA PRO A 36 -4.29 -13.49 -24.38
C PRO A 36 -4.73 -13.16 -22.96
N ASP A 37 -6.03 -13.36 -22.68
CA ASP A 37 -6.59 -13.15 -21.34
C ASP A 37 -5.59 -13.72 -20.35
N ALA A 38 -5.05 -12.86 -19.49
CA ALA A 38 -4.16 -13.32 -18.44
C ALA A 38 -4.87 -14.50 -17.78
N PRO A 39 -4.20 -15.65 -17.58
CA PRO A 39 -4.87 -16.84 -17.10
C PRO A 39 -5.70 -16.44 -15.89
N ARG A 40 -7.02 -16.54 -16.05
CA ARG A 40 -7.99 -16.22 -14.99
C ARG A 40 -7.59 -17.08 -13.81
N ALA A 41 -7.03 -16.46 -12.78
CA ALA A 41 -6.72 -17.17 -11.54
C ALA A 41 -8.01 -17.93 -11.15
N PRO A 42 -7.94 -19.23 -10.83
CA PRO A 42 -9.12 -19.97 -10.42
C PRO A 42 -9.83 -19.19 -9.33
N PRO A 43 -11.18 -19.21 -9.29
CA PRO A 43 -11.92 -18.53 -8.25
C PRO A 43 -11.52 -19.13 -6.89
N THR A 44 -10.51 -18.59 -6.28
CA THR A 44 -10.13 -18.91 -4.93
C THR A 44 -11.19 -18.30 -4.04
N THR A 45 -11.95 -19.15 -3.39
CA THR A 45 -12.83 -18.72 -2.30
C THR A 45 -11.94 -18.00 -1.28
N TRP A 46 -12.04 -16.69 -1.26
CA TRP A 46 -11.41 -15.90 -0.22
C TRP A 46 -12.03 -16.34 1.09
N PRO A 47 -11.25 -16.75 2.10
CA PRO A 47 -11.82 -17.19 3.37
C PRO A 47 -12.69 -16.07 3.92
N ASP A 48 -13.92 -16.41 4.30
CA ASP A 48 -14.81 -15.50 5.01
C ASP A 48 -14.31 -15.39 6.46
N TYR A 49 -13.32 -14.57 6.65
CA TYR A 49 -12.99 -14.12 7.98
C TYR A 49 -14.03 -13.05 8.32
N SER A 50 -15.11 -13.42 9.00
CA SER A 50 -16.13 -12.50 9.51
C SER A 50 -15.55 -11.59 10.61
N VAL A 51 -14.52 -10.85 10.25
CA VAL A 51 -13.72 -9.97 11.12
C VAL A 51 -14.25 -8.54 11.07
N GLY A 52 -15.36 -8.33 10.35
CA GLY A 52 -15.89 -6.99 10.13
C GLY A 52 -17.30 -6.82 10.66
N GLY A 53 -17.46 -5.98 11.65
CA GLY A 53 -18.74 -5.38 12.01
C GLY A 53 -19.31 -5.70 13.40
N ALA A 54 -19.10 -6.87 13.95
CA ALA A 54 -19.66 -7.24 15.26
C ALA A 54 -18.59 -7.52 16.36
N GLY A 55 -17.33 -7.20 16.07
CA GLY A 55 -16.21 -7.54 16.94
C GLY A 55 -15.62 -8.92 16.61
N PHE A 56 -14.32 -9.05 16.80
CA PHE A 56 -13.62 -10.31 16.63
C PHE A 56 -14.01 -11.28 17.74
N VAL A 57 -14.49 -12.45 17.36
CA VAL A 57 -14.77 -13.53 18.33
C VAL A 57 -13.48 -14.30 18.59
N THR A 58 -13.08 -14.37 19.86
CA THR A 58 -11.90 -15.14 20.27
C THR A 58 -12.07 -16.60 19.84
N PRO A 59 -11.14 -17.16 19.04
CA PRO A 59 -11.22 -18.54 18.63
C PRO A 59 -11.13 -19.50 19.84
N ALA A 60 -11.89 -20.57 19.81
CA ALA A 60 -11.81 -21.63 20.81
C ALA A 60 -10.59 -22.54 20.54
N LEU A 61 -9.39 -21.97 20.58
CA LEU A 61 -8.10 -22.60 20.35
C LEU A 61 -7.21 -22.41 21.57
N PRO A 62 -6.19 -23.25 21.80
CA PRO A 62 -5.27 -23.10 22.92
C PRO A 62 -4.58 -21.73 23.00
N ASP A 63 -4.32 -21.10 21.86
CA ASP A 63 -3.73 -19.77 21.73
C ASP A 63 -4.77 -18.66 21.36
N GLY A 64 -6.07 -18.94 21.57
CA GLY A 64 -7.17 -18.06 21.20
C GLY A 64 -7.04 -16.63 21.78
N ASP A 65 -6.67 -16.50 23.05
CA ASP A 65 -6.45 -15.19 23.68
C ASP A 65 -5.30 -14.42 23.06
N LEU A 66 -4.24 -15.12 22.63
CA LEU A 66 -3.10 -14.51 21.97
C LEU A 66 -3.46 -14.07 20.54
N ILE A 67 -4.27 -14.87 19.85
CA ILE A 67 -4.84 -14.52 18.53
C ILE A 67 -5.72 -13.27 18.65
N ALA A 68 -6.61 -13.23 19.67
CA ALA A 68 -7.47 -12.07 19.93
C ALA A 68 -6.65 -10.82 20.27
N TYR A 69 -5.58 -10.97 21.04
CA TYR A 69 -4.66 -9.88 21.32
C TYR A 69 -3.97 -9.37 20.04
N GLY A 70 -3.52 -10.28 19.17
CA GLY A 70 -2.95 -9.95 17.88
C GLY A 70 -3.92 -9.20 16.95
N TYR A 71 -5.19 -9.63 16.91
CA TYR A 71 -6.25 -8.88 16.23
C TYR A 71 -6.33 -7.44 16.73
N ARG A 72 -6.38 -7.26 18.06
CA ARG A 72 -6.47 -5.92 18.67
C ARG A 72 -5.23 -5.08 18.38
N LEU A 73 -4.04 -5.68 18.37
CA LEU A 73 -2.81 -4.97 17.99
C LEU A 73 -2.90 -4.39 16.57
N LEU A 74 -3.48 -5.10 15.60
CA LEU A 74 -3.69 -4.58 14.26
C LEU A 74 -4.83 -3.55 14.19
N ALA A 75 -5.91 -3.79 14.93
CA ALA A 75 -7.11 -2.95 14.89
C ALA A 75 -6.96 -1.65 15.68
N GLU A 76 -6.26 -1.69 16.81
CA GLU A 76 -6.18 -0.65 17.83
C GLU A 76 -4.71 -0.36 18.23
N THR A 77 -3.79 -0.41 17.27
CA THR A 77 -2.34 -0.25 17.50
C THR A 77 -2.06 0.97 18.37
N PHE A 78 -2.69 2.10 18.05
CA PHE A 78 -2.56 3.37 18.79
C PHE A 78 -2.92 3.25 20.27
N ALA A 79 -3.90 2.40 20.64
CA ALA A 79 -4.39 2.26 22.01
C ALA A 79 -3.57 1.27 22.86
N LEU A 80 -2.85 0.35 22.22
CA LEU A 80 -2.11 -0.71 22.89
C LEU A 80 -0.61 -0.43 22.96
N ILE A 81 -0.04 0.08 21.86
CA ILE A 81 1.40 0.31 21.70
C ILE A 81 1.72 1.65 21.05
N GLY A 82 0.76 2.57 21.04
CA GLY A 82 0.87 3.90 20.45
C GLY A 82 1.67 4.89 21.30
N PRO A 83 2.02 6.05 20.74
CA PRO A 83 2.81 7.05 21.46
C PRO A 83 2.07 7.69 22.64
N GLU A 84 0.74 7.59 22.67
CA GLU A 84 -0.12 8.19 23.70
C GLU A 84 -0.57 7.18 24.78
N VAL A 85 -0.14 5.90 24.73
CA VAL A 85 -0.48 4.96 25.81
C VAL A 85 0.14 5.36 27.12
N GLY A 86 -0.59 5.11 28.22
CA GLY A 86 -0.19 5.54 29.57
C GLY A 86 1.10 4.89 30.05
N ALA A 87 1.41 3.64 29.63
CA ALA A 87 2.61 2.92 30.00
C ALA A 87 3.77 3.21 29.01
N PRO A 88 4.80 3.99 29.39
CA PRO A 88 5.88 4.37 28.46
C PRO A 88 6.60 3.16 27.84
N ALA A 89 6.73 2.06 28.58
CA ALA A 89 7.38 0.83 28.11
C ALA A 89 6.63 0.15 26.95
N LEU A 90 5.37 0.52 26.70
CA LEU A 90 4.55 0.00 25.60
C LEU A 90 4.46 0.97 24.41
N ARG A 91 5.17 2.10 24.43
CA ARG A 91 5.16 3.07 23.32
C ARG A 91 6.11 2.65 22.22
N PHE A 92 5.67 1.72 21.39
CA PHE A 92 6.49 1.20 20.29
C PHE A 92 6.26 1.94 18.97
N THR A 93 5.07 2.53 18.74
CA THR A 93 4.85 3.34 17.54
C THR A 93 5.15 4.81 17.78
N GLY A 94 5.60 5.52 16.74
CA GLY A 94 5.87 6.95 16.77
C GLY A 94 4.72 7.78 16.19
N ASN A 95 3.63 7.12 15.74
CA ASN A 95 2.42 7.76 15.26
C ASN A 95 1.16 7.07 15.83
N ASN A 96 0.03 7.76 15.74
CA ASN A 96 -1.26 7.26 16.24
C ASN A 96 -2.08 6.50 15.18
N LEU A 97 -1.41 5.92 14.18
CA LEU A 97 -2.04 5.05 13.20
C LEU A 97 -2.35 3.67 13.79
N ALA A 98 -3.20 2.92 13.10
CA ALA A 98 -3.37 1.49 13.30
C ALA A 98 -2.97 0.73 12.02
N CYS A 99 -2.50 -0.51 12.16
CA CYS A 99 -2.16 -1.35 11.01
C CYS A 99 -3.33 -1.47 10.03
N ARG A 100 -4.57 -1.53 10.55
CA ARG A 100 -5.81 -1.57 9.76
C ARG A 100 -6.04 -0.33 8.89
N ASN A 101 -5.35 0.79 9.11
CA ASN A 101 -5.52 1.97 8.25
C ASN A 101 -5.03 1.71 6.81
N CYS A 102 -4.05 0.82 6.65
CA CYS A 102 -3.56 0.36 5.35
C CYS A 102 -3.97 -1.09 5.06
N HIS A 103 -3.93 -1.97 6.07
CA HIS A 103 -4.36 -3.36 5.99
C HIS A 103 -5.86 -3.45 6.34
N LEU A 104 -6.70 -3.00 5.40
CA LEU A 104 -8.14 -2.86 5.64
C LEU A 104 -8.78 -4.16 6.13
N ASP A 105 -9.83 -4.01 6.95
CA ASP A 105 -10.51 -5.11 7.62
C ASP A 105 -9.53 -6.00 8.39
N VAL A 106 -8.59 -5.34 9.10
CA VAL A 106 -7.53 -5.97 9.89
C VAL A 106 -6.68 -6.95 9.06
N GLY A 107 -6.46 -6.61 7.78
CA GLY A 107 -5.67 -7.41 6.85
C GLY A 107 -6.45 -8.47 6.08
N THR A 108 -7.76 -8.55 6.23
CA THR A 108 -8.59 -9.54 5.54
C THR A 108 -9.25 -9.01 4.26
N SER A 109 -9.22 -7.70 4.02
CA SER A 109 -9.72 -7.11 2.77
C SER A 109 -8.84 -7.47 1.57
N ARG A 110 -9.43 -8.03 0.50
CA ARG A 110 -8.72 -8.38 -0.74
C ARG A 110 -8.06 -7.18 -1.42
N ALA A 111 -8.73 -6.03 -1.42
CA ALA A 111 -8.27 -4.84 -2.11
C ALA A 111 -7.36 -3.96 -1.24
N GLY A 112 -7.43 -4.12 0.09
CA GLY A 112 -6.84 -3.23 1.09
C GLY A 112 -5.55 -3.75 1.70
N LEU A 113 -4.52 -4.03 0.91
CA LEU A 113 -3.22 -4.59 1.35
C LEU A 113 -3.39 -5.82 2.26
N PRO A 114 -3.89 -6.94 1.73
CA PRO A 114 -4.21 -8.13 2.52
C PRO A 114 -2.99 -8.72 3.25
N LEU A 115 -3.24 -9.26 4.44
CA LEU A 115 -2.29 -10.03 5.24
C LEU A 115 -2.60 -11.52 5.24
N VAL A 116 -3.76 -11.93 4.70
CA VAL A 116 -4.14 -13.34 4.56
C VAL A 116 -3.05 -14.08 3.78
N GLY A 117 -2.58 -15.19 4.34
CA GLY A 117 -1.51 -15.99 3.76
C GLY A 117 -0.09 -15.43 3.99
N ALA A 118 0.06 -14.23 4.53
CA ALA A 118 1.38 -13.61 4.75
C ALA A 118 2.31 -14.50 5.60
N PHE A 119 1.79 -15.16 6.63
CA PHE A 119 2.57 -16.06 7.48
C PHE A 119 3.34 -17.12 6.69
N LYS A 120 2.73 -17.69 5.64
CA LYS A 120 3.33 -18.76 4.82
C LYS A 120 4.35 -18.25 3.78
N THR A 121 4.49 -16.93 3.61
CA THR A 121 5.43 -16.37 2.62
C THR A 121 6.80 -16.08 3.17
N PHE A 122 6.99 -16.25 4.47
CA PHE A 122 8.28 -16.04 5.13
C PHE A 122 8.87 -17.38 5.62
N PRO A 123 10.22 -17.49 5.66
CA PRO A 123 11.20 -16.47 5.28
C PRO A 123 11.24 -16.24 3.77
N LYS A 124 11.58 -15.02 3.34
CA LYS A 124 11.75 -14.70 1.92
C LYS A 124 12.86 -13.69 1.69
N PHE A 125 13.42 -13.66 0.48
CA PHE A 125 14.39 -12.64 0.10
C PHE A 125 13.68 -11.27 -0.03
N SER A 126 14.25 -10.26 0.62
CA SER A 126 13.85 -8.86 0.49
C SER A 126 14.79 -8.15 -0.47
N GLU A 127 14.30 -7.79 -1.65
CA GLU A 127 15.08 -7.00 -2.60
C GLU A 127 15.48 -5.62 -2.05
N ARG A 128 14.66 -5.08 -1.16
CA ARG A 128 14.93 -3.81 -0.51
C ARG A 128 16.11 -3.89 0.45
N ASP A 129 16.16 -4.94 1.26
CA ASP A 129 17.13 -5.09 2.33
C ASP A 129 18.29 -5.98 1.89
N GLN A 130 18.25 -6.53 0.67
CA GLN A 130 19.25 -7.40 0.05
C GLN A 130 19.64 -8.62 0.94
N ARG A 131 18.64 -9.15 1.69
CA ARG A 131 18.80 -10.31 2.57
C ARG A 131 17.52 -11.12 2.69
N VAL A 132 17.64 -12.33 3.18
CA VAL A 132 16.47 -13.12 3.60
C VAL A 132 15.95 -12.55 4.91
N ILE A 133 14.64 -12.27 4.95
CA ILE A 133 13.93 -11.74 6.12
C ILE A 133 12.88 -12.74 6.61
N SER A 134 12.73 -12.79 7.93
CA SER A 134 11.66 -13.51 8.60
C SER A 134 10.36 -12.69 8.65
N LEU A 135 9.26 -13.30 9.10
CA LEU A 135 8.02 -12.57 9.40
C LEU A 135 8.23 -11.54 10.52
N ILE A 136 9.05 -11.87 11.52
CA ILE A 136 9.40 -10.97 12.63
C ILE A 136 10.13 -9.74 12.10
N ASP A 137 11.13 -9.93 11.24
CA ASP A 137 11.80 -8.80 10.56
C ASP A 137 10.79 -7.94 9.81
N ARG A 138 9.85 -8.57 9.08
CA ARG A 138 8.85 -7.83 8.32
C ARG A 138 7.89 -7.03 9.19
N ILE A 139 7.49 -7.56 10.35
CA ILE A 139 6.70 -6.82 11.32
C ILE A 139 7.49 -5.61 11.83
N ASN A 140 8.75 -5.80 12.21
CA ASN A 140 9.60 -4.73 12.69
C ASN A 140 9.91 -3.66 11.63
N GLU A 141 10.01 -4.03 10.37
CA GLU A 141 10.04 -3.05 9.27
C GLU A 141 8.77 -2.20 9.20
N CYS A 142 7.60 -2.76 9.49
CA CYS A 142 6.39 -1.96 9.57
C CYS A 142 6.41 -1.03 10.78
N MET A 143 6.91 -1.50 11.92
CA MET A 143 7.02 -0.69 13.14
C MET A 143 7.92 0.54 12.93
N THR A 144 9.07 0.36 12.30
CA THR A 144 10.04 1.45 12.09
C THR A 144 9.67 2.39 10.93
N ARG A 145 8.93 1.90 9.94
CA ARG A 145 8.59 2.65 8.71
C ARG A 145 7.16 3.17 8.75
N SER A 146 6.17 2.28 8.64
CA SER A 146 4.76 2.68 8.58
C SER A 146 4.26 3.27 9.88
N MET A 147 4.73 2.74 11.01
CA MET A 147 4.36 3.20 12.34
C MET A 147 5.33 4.24 12.90
N ASN A 148 6.39 4.60 12.16
CA ASN A 148 7.40 5.60 12.51
C ASN A 148 7.96 5.45 13.94
N GLY A 149 8.12 4.21 14.41
CA GLY A 149 8.44 3.87 15.80
C GLY A 149 9.72 3.03 15.93
N HIS A 150 9.70 2.12 16.89
CA HIS A 150 10.81 1.25 17.26
C HIS A 150 10.47 -0.22 17.00
N PRO A 151 11.50 -1.07 16.77
CA PRO A 151 11.28 -2.51 16.70
C PRO A 151 10.68 -3.07 17.99
N LEU A 152 9.76 -4.01 17.86
CA LEU A 152 9.29 -4.83 18.99
C LEU A 152 10.39 -5.83 19.38
N PRO A 153 10.61 -6.07 20.68
CA PRO A 153 11.41 -7.19 21.13
C PRO A 153 10.87 -8.52 20.58
N VAL A 154 11.77 -9.40 20.14
CA VAL A 154 11.40 -10.66 19.46
C VAL A 154 10.58 -11.57 20.38
N ASP A 155 10.86 -11.55 21.67
CA ASP A 155 10.22 -12.32 22.74
C ASP A 155 9.05 -11.60 23.41
N SER A 156 8.65 -10.41 22.89
CA SER A 156 7.54 -9.65 23.47
C SER A 156 6.20 -10.34 23.21
N ARG A 157 5.26 -10.08 24.12
CA ARG A 157 3.88 -10.51 23.96
C ARG A 157 3.23 -9.91 22.70
N GLU A 158 3.59 -8.70 22.37
CA GLU A 158 3.13 -7.96 21.20
C GLU A 158 3.57 -8.68 19.91
N MET A 159 4.85 -9.05 19.82
CA MET A 159 5.36 -9.81 18.68
C MET A 159 4.68 -11.19 18.57
N ALA A 160 4.54 -11.88 19.69
CA ALA A 160 3.85 -13.17 19.73
C ALA A 160 2.37 -13.03 19.29
N GLY A 161 1.69 -11.97 19.70
CA GLY A 161 0.32 -11.67 19.29
C GLY A 161 0.19 -11.42 17.79
N PHE A 162 1.05 -10.58 17.22
CA PHE A 162 1.09 -10.36 15.77
C PHE A 162 1.29 -11.67 15.01
N VAL A 163 2.27 -12.49 15.41
CA VAL A 163 2.57 -13.76 14.75
C VAL A 163 1.40 -14.74 14.87
N ALA A 164 0.76 -14.84 16.06
CA ALA A 164 -0.38 -15.73 16.28
C ALA A 164 -1.56 -15.35 15.39
N PHE A 165 -1.92 -14.07 15.32
CA PHE A 165 -3.02 -13.62 14.46
C PHE A 165 -2.70 -13.80 12.96
N LEU A 166 -1.49 -13.45 12.52
CA LEU A 166 -1.07 -13.65 11.12
C LEU A 166 -1.04 -15.13 10.72
N ARG A 167 -0.70 -16.03 11.67
CA ARG A 167 -0.82 -17.48 11.46
C ARG A 167 -2.28 -17.90 11.34
N TYR A 168 -3.14 -17.39 12.21
CA TYR A 168 -4.57 -17.71 12.23
C TYR A 168 -5.26 -17.34 10.91
N ILE A 169 -4.98 -16.14 10.35
CA ILE A 169 -5.49 -15.73 9.04
C ILE A 169 -4.64 -16.27 7.86
N GLY A 170 -3.64 -17.09 8.14
CA GLY A 170 -2.68 -17.62 7.15
C GLY A 170 -3.15 -18.84 6.38
N GLU A 171 -4.36 -19.36 6.60
CA GLU A 171 -4.88 -20.51 5.87
C GLU A 171 -5.39 -20.14 4.47
N PRO A 172 -5.36 -21.10 3.49
CA PRO A 172 -4.63 -20.93 2.24
C PRO A 172 -5.34 -19.98 1.29
N ALA A 173 -5.01 -18.72 1.31
CA ALA A 173 -5.38 -17.84 0.22
C ALA A 173 -4.13 -17.43 -0.56
N PRO A 174 -4.18 -17.43 -1.90
CA PRO A 174 -3.10 -16.91 -2.69
C PRO A 174 -2.93 -15.41 -2.41
N ILE A 175 -1.69 -14.99 -2.23
CA ILE A 175 -1.38 -13.56 -2.14
C ILE A 175 -1.71 -12.94 -3.48
N TYR A 176 -2.68 -12.06 -3.49
CA TYR A 176 -2.98 -11.25 -4.66
C TYR A 176 -1.88 -10.21 -4.83
N ALA A 177 -0.93 -10.49 -5.73
CA ALA A 177 -0.13 -9.44 -6.32
C ALA A 177 -1.08 -8.57 -7.15
N GLN A 178 -1.26 -7.32 -6.74
CA GLN A 178 -2.06 -6.39 -7.52
C GLN A 178 -1.21 -5.89 -8.67
N PRO A 179 -1.64 -6.05 -9.94
CA PRO A 179 -0.89 -5.55 -11.07
C PRO A 179 -0.74 -4.03 -10.97
N ALA A 180 0.47 -3.54 -11.23
CA ALA A 180 0.69 -2.12 -11.40
C ALA A 180 0.08 -1.71 -12.75
N GLU A 181 -0.94 -0.85 -12.71
CA GLU A 181 -1.54 -0.28 -13.90
C GLU A 181 -0.77 1.00 -14.27
N ALA A 182 -0.28 1.09 -15.52
CA ALA A 182 0.43 2.26 -15.98
C ALA A 182 -0.51 3.46 -16.18
N ALA A 183 -0.05 4.67 -15.83
CA ALA A 183 -0.82 5.87 -16.07
C ALA A 183 -0.93 6.18 -17.58
N PRO A 184 -2.09 6.67 -18.06
CA PRO A 184 -2.25 7.14 -19.43
C PRO A 184 -1.37 8.36 -19.75
N LEU A 185 -1.14 9.23 -18.77
CA LEU A 185 -0.30 10.43 -18.85
C LEU A 185 0.67 10.49 -17.67
N PRO A 186 1.77 11.26 -17.75
CA PRO A 186 2.59 11.55 -16.59
C PRO A 186 1.75 12.11 -15.43
N ALA A 187 2.06 11.67 -14.24
CA ALA A 187 1.39 12.15 -13.05
C ALA A 187 1.70 13.63 -12.80
N ASP A 188 0.68 14.35 -12.33
CA ASP A 188 0.76 15.78 -12.06
C ASP A 188 0.17 16.10 -10.70
N ALA A 189 1.00 16.59 -9.79
CA ALA A 189 0.57 16.93 -8.43
C ALA A 189 -0.42 18.10 -8.38
N ASN A 190 -0.40 19.03 -9.35
CA ASN A 190 -1.36 20.14 -9.38
C ASN A 190 -2.77 19.63 -9.73
N ARG A 191 -2.89 18.76 -10.73
CA ARG A 191 -4.18 18.05 -10.99
C ARG A 191 -4.56 17.19 -9.78
N GLY A 192 -3.57 16.58 -9.14
CA GLY A 192 -3.77 15.80 -7.92
C GLY A 192 -4.35 16.60 -6.77
N ALA A 193 -3.91 17.84 -6.58
CA ALA A 193 -4.47 18.76 -5.59
C ALA A 193 -5.96 19.03 -5.82
N GLU A 194 -6.39 19.21 -7.08
CA GLU A 194 -7.80 19.39 -7.40
C GLU A 194 -8.63 18.13 -7.08
N VAL A 195 -8.09 16.95 -7.39
CA VAL A 195 -8.75 15.68 -7.04
C VAL A 195 -8.83 15.54 -5.51
N TYR A 196 -7.75 15.87 -4.79
CA TYR A 196 -7.72 15.84 -3.34
C TYR A 196 -8.82 16.67 -2.71
N VAL A 197 -8.94 17.93 -3.11
CA VAL A 197 -9.97 18.85 -2.60
C VAL A 197 -11.39 18.31 -2.85
N LYS A 198 -11.63 17.74 -4.03
CA LYS A 198 -12.96 17.26 -4.44
C LYS A 198 -13.36 15.93 -3.79
N VAL A 199 -12.40 15.05 -3.52
CA VAL A 199 -12.70 13.64 -3.17
C VAL A 199 -12.16 13.23 -1.80
N CYS A 200 -11.02 13.77 -1.37
CA CYS A 200 -10.30 13.29 -0.19
C CYS A 200 -10.46 14.20 1.04
N ALA A 201 -10.48 15.51 0.82
CA ALA A 201 -10.41 16.51 1.88
C ALA A 201 -11.60 16.44 2.86
N ALA A 202 -12.77 16.00 2.41
CA ALA A 202 -13.94 15.86 3.27
C ALA A 202 -13.72 14.92 4.46
N CYS A 203 -12.89 13.88 4.28
CA CYS A 203 -12.56 12.91 5.32
C CYS A 203 -11.17 13.19 5.93
N HIS A 204 -10.15 13.37 5.08
CA HIS A 204 -8.76 13.48 5.52
C HIS A 204 -8.34 14.91 5.92
N GLY A 205 -9.26 15.87 5.88
CA GLY A 205 -9.00 17.28 6.15
C GLY A 205 -8.41 18.01 4.93
N PRO A 206 -8.61 19.33 4.81
CA PRO A 206 -8.02 20.14 3.75
C PRO A 206 -6.49 20.20 3.86
N ASP A 207 -5.97 19.99 5.04
CA ASP A 207 -4.55 19.94 5.40
C ASP A 207 -3.96 18.52 5.40
N GLY A 208 -4.76 17.49 5.15
CA GLY A 208 -4.36 16.08 5.11
C GLY A 208 -3.95 15.48 6.44
N LEU A 209 -4.18 16.19 7.54
CA LEU A 209 -3.79 15.74 8.88
C LEU A 209 -4.82 14.78 9.51
N GLY A 210 -5.89 14.45 8.78
CA GLY A 210 -6.89 13.49 9.21
C GLY A 210 -7.86 14.05 10.25
N LYS A 211 -8.68 13.16 10.80
CA LYS A 211 -9.64 13.48 11.85
C LYS A 211 -9.46 12.51 13.03
N ARG A 212 -9.05 13.01 14.17
CA ARG A 212 -8.90 12.21 15.39
C ARG A 212 -10.25 11.80 15.97
N ASN A 213 -10.28 10.65 16.65
CA ASN A 213 -11.44 10.19 17.40
C ASN A 213 -11.61 10.88 18.75
N GLY A 214 -10.66 11.70 19.18
CA GLY A 214 -10.69 12.39 20.45
C GLY A 214 -9.59 13.42 20.56
N ALA A 215 -9.23 13.80 21.78
CA ALA A 215 -8.16 14.75 22.04
C ALA A 215 -6.77 14.13 21.85
N VAL A 216 -5.76 14.97 21.73
CA VAL A 216 -4.36 14.55 21.77
C VAL A 216 -4.06 14.00 23.17
N GLY A 217 -3.43 12.84 23.24
CA GLY A 217 -3.06 12.17 24.49
C GLY A 217 -4.06 11.15 25.02
N ASP A 218 -5.21 10.96 24.37
CA ASP A 218 -6.25 10.02 24.83
C ASP A 218 -6.13 8.61 24.24
N ALA A 219 -5.12 8.36 23.39
CA ALA A 219 -4.85 7.10 22.73
C ALA A 219 -6.05 6.52 21.93
N ARG A 220 -6.89 7.39 21.34
CA ARG A 220 -8.08 6.98 20.57
C ARG A 220 -7.86 6.94 19.07
N GLY A 221 -6.69 7.35 18.59
CA GLY A 221 -6.30 7.33 17.18
C GLY A 221 -7.18 8.21 16.31
N TYR A 222 -7.44 7.73 15.09
CA TYR A 222 -8.10 8.50 14.05
C TYR A 222 -9.37 7.83 13.53
N GLU A 223 -10.40 8.63 13.29
CA GLU A 223 -11.55 8.28 12.46
C GLU A 223 -11.12 8.21 10.98
N PHE A 224 -10.43 9.24 10.51
CA PHE A 224 -9.77 9.29 9.21
C PHE A 224 -8.28 9.59 9.41
N PRO A 225 -7.38 8.67 9.02
CA PRO A 225 -5.96 8.82 9.29
C PRO A 225 -5.34 10.00 8.54
N PRO A 226 -4.25 10.60 9.08
CA PRO A 226 -3.46 11.57 8.35
C PRO A 226 -2.77 10.91 7.15
N LEU A 227 -2.71 11.64 6.03
CA LEU A 227 -2.04 11.19 4.80
C LEU A 227 -0.61 11.73 4.73
N TRP A 228 -0.32 12.80 5.45
CA TRP A 228 0.99 13.41 5.63
C TRP A 228 1.08 14.11 6.98
N GLY A 229 2.16 14.87 7.22
CA GLY A 229 2.39 15.53 8.49
C GLY A 229 3.02 14.63 9.55
N PRO A 230 3.27 15.16 10.76
CA PRO A 230 4.12 14.52 11.77
C PRO A 230 3.56 13.19 12.31
N ASP A 231 2.25 12.99 12.31
CA ASP A 231 1.58 11.78 12.82
C ASP A 231 1.24 10.76 11.72
N SER A 232 1.79 10.95 10.52
CA SER A 232 1.65 10.03 9.39
C SER A 232 2.79 8.99 9.33
N PHE A 233 2.75 8.11 8.35
CA PHE A 233 3.84 7.19 8.04
C PHE A 233 5.07 7.96 7.50
N ASN A 234 6.28 7.39 7.68
CA ASN A 234 7.49 8.04 7.18
C ASN A 234 7.79 7.71 5.70
N ASP A 235 8.77 8.39 5.13
CA ASP A 235 9.19 8.29 3.73
C ASP A 235 9.78 6.93 3.32
N ALA A 236 10.05 6.05 4.28
CA ALA A 236 10.45 4.67 4.02
C ALA A 236 9.27 3.68 4.06
N ALA A 237 8.06 4.12 4.36
CA ALA A 237 6.88 3.26 4.44
C ALA A 237 6.52 2.64 3.08
N GLY A 238 5.81 1.51 3.15
CA GLY A 238 5.29 0.88 1.94
C GLY A 238 4.31 1.76 1.16
N MET A 239 3.56 2.62 1.86
CA MET A 239 2.60 3.56 1.26
C MET A 239 3.28 4.76 0.60
N ASP A 240 4.54 5.03 0.88
CA ASP A 240 5.33 6.02 0.17
C ASP A 240 5.78 5.56 -1.23
N ARG A 241 5.59 4.28 -1.54
CA ARG A 241 5.87 3.74 -2.87
C ARG A 241 4.74 4.06 -3.83
N TYR A 242 5.04 4.83 -4.85
CA TYR A 242 4.08 5.40 -5.78
C TYR A 242 3.07 4.39 -6.33
N PHE A 243 3.53 3.28 -6.92
CA PHE A 243 2.63 2.25 -7.45
C PHE A 243 1.70 1.63 -6.39
N ARG A 244 2.15 1.58 -5.13
CA ARG A 244 1.36 1.01 -4.05
C ARG A 244 0.23 1.94 -3.63
N ILE A 245 0.54 3.23 -3.44
CA ILE A 245 -0.48 4.22 -3.07
C ILE A 245 -1.50 4.40 -4.19
N VAL A 246 -1.09 4.44 -5.47
CA VAL A 246 -1.99 4.52 -6.62
C VAL A 246 -3.00 3.37 -6.60
N GLY A 247 -2.53 2.14 -6.49
CA GLY A 247 -3.40 0.96 -6.47
C GLY A 247 -4.31 0.92 -5.25
N PHE A 248 -3.82 1.35 -4.08
CA PHE A 248 -4.61 1.42 -2.87
C PHE A 248 -5.71 2.48 -2.98
N VAL A 249 -5.37 3.70 -3.38
CA VAL A 249 -6.29 4.82 -3.51
C VAL A 249 -7.41 4.50 -4.50
N ARG A 250 -7.05 4.00 -5.68
CA ARG A 250 -8.03 3.70 -6.72
C ARG A 250 -9.07 2.67 -6.30
N ARG A 251 -8.65 1.64 -5.55
CA ARG A 251 -9.53 0.51 -5.20
C ARG A 251 -10.25 0.65 -3.86
N ASN A 252 -9.78 1.54 -2.99
CA ASN A 252 -10.29 1.62 -1.63
C ASN A 252 -10.78 3.01 -1.22
N MET A 253 -10.58 4.03 -2.07
CA MET A 253 -10.96 5.41 -1.73
C MET A 253 -11.89 6.00 -2.80
N PRO A 254 -12.93 6.72 -2.36
CA PRO A 254 -13.40 6.91 -0.98
C PRO A 254 -13.75 5.58 -0.30
N ARG A 255 -13.64 5.52 1.04
CA ARG A 255 -13.93 4.30 1.77
C ARG A 255 -15.33 3.76 1.45
N GLY A 256 -15.43 2.44 1.19
CA GLY A 256 -16.67 1.79 0.78
C GLY A 256 -16.89 1.74 -0.73
N VAL A 257 -15.95 2.25 -1.54
CA VAL A 257 -16.00 2.06 -2.99
C VAL A 257 -15.88 0.57 -3.34
N ASP A 258 -16.61 0.15 -4.37
CA ASP A 258 -16.40 -1.16 -4.97
C ASP A 258 -15.07 -1.18 -5.72
N PRO A 259 -14.11 -2.05 -5.36
CA PRO A 259 -12.83 -2.13 -6.03
C PRO A 259 -12.89 -2.45 -7.52
N GLN A 260 -13.99 -3.06 -7.99
CA GLN A 260 -14.23 -3.35 -9.40
C GLN A 260 -14.82 -2.16 -10.16
N HIS A 261 -15.44 -1.22 -9.45
CA HIS A 261 -16.05 -0.01 -10.00
C HIS A 261 -15.50 1.24 -9.29
N PRO A 262 -14.20 1.54 -9.44
CA PRO A 262 -13.55 2.63 -8.73
C PRO A 262 -14.13 3.99 -9.15
N VAL A 263 -14.31 4.88 -8.17
CA VAL A 263 -14.79 6.26 -8.40
C VAL A 263 -13.75 7.10 -9.15
N LEU A 264 -12.47 6.89 -8.82
CA LEU A 264 -11.37 7.59 -9.47
C LEU A 264 -10.98 6.92 -10.77
N SER A 265 -10.82 7.71 -11.84
CA SER A 265 -10.11 7.23 -13.03
C SER A 265 -8.67 6.85 -12.68
N LEU A 266 -8.03 6.07 -13.54
CA LEU A 266 -6.63 5.70 -13.35
C LEU A 266 -5.72 6.93 -13.28
N GLN A 267 -5.93 7.92 -14.17
CA GLN A 267 -5.17 9.16 -14.16
C GLN A 267 -5.37 9.96 -12.87
N GLN A 268 -6.62 10.10 -12.39
CA GLN A 268 -6.90 10.78 -11.13
C GLN A 268 -6.21 10.10 -9.94
N ALA A 269 -6.20 8.76 -9.90
CA ALA A 269 -5.50 8.02 -8.86
C ALA A 269 -3.97 8.27 -8.89
N TRP A 270 -3.40 8.36 -10.09
CA TRP A 270 -1.99 8.71 -10.27
C TRP A 270 -1.70 10.14 -9.82
N ASP A 271 -2.48 11.11 -10.28
CA ASP A 271 -2.29 12.52 -9.99
C ASP A 271 -2.44 12.80 -8.48
N VAL A 272 -3.49 12.29 -7.82
CA VAL A 272 -3.69 12.51 -6.38
C VAL A 272 -2.63 11.79 -5.54
N SER A 273 -2.13 10.65 -5.99
CA SER A 273 -1.01 9.96 -5.31
C SER A 273 0.27 10.76 -5.40
N ALA A 274 0.55 11.42 -6.55
CA ALA A 274 1.68 12.33 -6.69
C ALA A 274 1.56 13.52 -5.72
N TYR A 275 0.37 14.11 -5.61
CA TYR A 275 0.10 15.19 -4.68
C TYR A 275 0.34 14.75 -3.22
N VAL A 276 -0.20 13.61 -2.80
CA VAL A 276 -0.07 13.09 -1.43
C VAL A 276 1.38 12.74 -1.07
N ILE A 277 2.13 12.11 -1.99
CA ILE A 277 3.53 11.75 -1.74
C ILE A 277 4.43 12.99 -1.64
N ALA A 278 4.13 14.05 -2.39
CA ALA A 278 4.89 15.29 -2.35
C ALA A 278 4.73 16.07 -1.04
N GLN A 279 3.77 15.72 -0.18
CA GLN A 279 3.55 16.41 1.08
C GLN A 279 4.57 15.99 2.14
N PRO A 280 4.91 16.91 3.07
CA PRO A 280 5.91 16.66 4.12
C PRO A 280 5.44 15.55 5.08
N ARG A 281 6.35 14.67 5.45
CA ARG A 281 6.14 13.54 6.37
C ARG A 281 7.40 13.24 7.16
N PRO A 282 7.34 12.42 8.23
CA PRO A 282 8.54 12.04 8.97
C PRO A 282 9.59 11.38 8.08
N HIS A 283 10.84 11.72 8.30
CA HIS A 283 11.96 11.06 7.66
C HIS A 283 12.31 9.77 8.41
N HIS A 284 12.58 8.68 7.68
CA HIS A 284 13.06 7.44 8.28
C HIS A 284 14.54 7.53 8.62
N ASP A 285 14.83 7.57 9.89
CA ASP A 285 16.21 7.50 10.37
C ASP A 285 16.69 6.03 10.31
N MET A 286 17.63 5.76 9.41
CA MET A 286 18.25 4.43 9.24
C MET A 286 19.07 3.99 10.45
N ALA A 287 19.36 4.89 11.39
CA ALA A 287 20.16 4.63 12.57
C ALA A 287 19.34 4.19 13.81
N ARG A 288 18.02 4.12 13.68
CA ARG A 288 17.11 3.67 14.76
C ARG A 288 16.72 2.22 14.65
#